data_fdbdbc582ade67cfb41f053ea2195635
#
_entry.id   fdbdbc582ade67cfb41f053ea2195635
#
_cell.length_a   1.000
_cell.length_b   1.000
_cell.length_c   1.000
_cell.angle_alpha   90.00
_cell.angle_beta   90.00
_cell.angle_gamma   90.00
#
_symmetry.space_group_name_H-M   'P 1'
#
loop_
_entity.id
_entity.type
_entity.pdbx_description
1 polymer ?
#
loop_
_entity_poly.entity_id
_entity_poly.type
_entity_poly.pdbx_seq_one_letter_code
_entity_poly.pdbx_strand_id
1 'polypeptide(L)'
;MNPINTEAPLNNFSQCHAGIANRLDHLAGLPALLEPAAQARAVAGDLLKFFDAVVRVHHAEEEQDLFPAVLRSAAPGEERALVGAMIDRLTAEHRAVEEIWDRMKSPLKRVAEGRDVGSHGEEFNADLRDLVTAYRGHAAYEETHFLPLSEKILGRNDNHMAALGLSLHLRHAQAPAGYL
;
A
#
# COMPACT_ATOMS: atom_id res chain seq x y z
N MET A 1 20.44 39.36 3.26
CA MET A 1 20.50 40.40 4.28
C MET A 1 20.51 41.75 3.56
N ASN A 2 19.51 42.60 3.81
CA ASN A 2 19.55 43.99 3.29
C ASN A 2 20.63 44.77 4.04
N PRO A 3 21.38 45.66 3.37
CA PRO A 3 22.39 46.46 4.03
C PRO A 3 21.74 47.35 5.09
N ILE A 4 22.41 47.50 6.25
CA ILE A 4 21.96 48.37 7.33
C ILE A 4 22.05 49.81 6.84
N ASN A 5 20.93 50.51 6.79
CA ASN A 5 20.88 51.91 6.44
C ASN A 5 21.24 52.74 7.72
N THR A 6 22.45 53.24 7.77
CA THR A 6 22.96 54.05 8.92
C THR A 6 22.36 55.44 9.00
N GLU A 7 21.74 55.96 7.93
CA GLU A 7 21.13 57.30 7.90
C GLU A 7 19.67 57.31 8.41
N ALA A 8 19.03 56.11 8.55
CA ALA A 8 17.66 55.98 9.03
C ALA A 8 17.52 54.80 10.02
N PRO A 9 18.14 54.86 11.21
CA PRO A 9 18.18 53.72 12.12
C PRO A 9 16.77 53.24 12.58
N LEU A 10 15.80 54.11 12.70
CA LEU A 10 14.43 53.75 13.09
C LEU A 10 13.73 52.93 12.00
N ASN A 11 14.06 53.15 10.72
CA ASN A 11 13.53 52.32 9.61
C ASN A 11 14.05 50.87 9.71
N ASN A 12 15.28 50.69 10.19
CA ASN A 12 15.83 49.34 10.39
C ASN A 12 15.05 48.59 11.49
N PHE A 13 14.66 49.26 12.57
CA PHE A 13 13.80 48.66 13.61
C PHE A 13 12.42 48.31 13.06
N SER A 14 11.78 49.19 12.28
CA SER A 14 10.47 48.91 11.64
C SER A 14 10.55 47.72 10.69
N GLN A 15 11.59 47.61 9.87
CA GLN A 15 11.81 46.48 9.00
C GLN A 15 12.06 45.17 9.78
N CYS A 16 12.81 45.28 10.89
CA CYS A 16 13.01 44.15 11.82
C CYS A 16 11.67 43.68 12.42
N HIS A 17 10.85 44.60 12.91
CA HIS A 17 9.52 44.27 13.45
C HIS A 17 8.60 43.64 12.41
N ALA A 18 8.59 44.17 11.19
CA ALA A 18 7.80 43.54 10.09
C ALA A 18 8.29 42.11 9.80
N GLY A 19 9.59 41.88 9.80
CA GLY A 19 10.16 40.53 9.64
C GLY A 19 9.81 39.58 10.78
N ILE A 20 9.77 40.10 12.02
CA ILE A 20 9.35 39.31 13.20
C ILE A 20 7.86 39.01 13.12
N ALA A 21 7.01 39.99 12.84
CA ALA A 21 5.55 39.80 12.72
C ALA A 21 5.22 38.74 11.70
N ASN A 22 5.81 38.79 10.51
CA ASN A 22 5.60 37.76 9.49
C ASN A 22 5.96 36.32 9.97
N ARG A 23 7.04 36.18 10.73
CA ARG A 23 7.41 34.87 11.32
C ARG A 23 6.43 34.41 12.40
N LEU A 24 5.91 35.35 13.18
CA LEU A 24 4.87 35.04 14.18
C LEU A 24 3.56 34.63 13.55
N ASP A 25 3.17 35.23 12.41
CA ASP A 25 2.01 34.81 11.63
C ASP A 25 2.17 33.38 11.09
N HIS A 26 3.36 33.03 10.57
CA HIS A 26 3.66 31.65 10.21
C HIS A 26 3.60 30.69 11.40
N LEU A 27 4.13 31.10 12.56
CA LEU A 27 4.07 30.31 13.79
C LEU A 27 2.61 30.09 14.25
N ALA A 28 1.78 31.10 14.14
CA ALA A 28 0.35 31.00 14.47
C ALA A 28 -0.39 29.97 13.61
N GLY A 29 0.07 29.73 12.38
CA GLY A 29 -0.46 28.69 11.48
C GLY A 29 0.02 27.26 11.80
N LEU A 30 1.11 27.11 12.58
CA LEU A 30 1.72 25.82 12.85
C LEU A 30 0.75 24.77 13.46
N PRO A 31 -0.12 25.09 14.44
CA PRO A 31 -1.04 24.11 15.03
C PRO A 31 -1.93 23.40 13.99
N ALA A 32 -2.37 24.11 12.95
CA ALA A 32 -3.20 23.53 11.90
C ALA A 32 -2.47 22.47 11.03
N LEU A 33 -1.14 22.46 11.04
CA LEU A 33 -0.31 21.53 10.29
C LEU A 33 0.09 20.30 11.12
N LEU A 34 -0.02 20.35 12.44
CA LEU A 34 0.47 19.27 13.32
C LEU A 34 -0.39 18.01 13.20
N GLU A 35 -1.72 18.15 13.17
CA GLU A 35 -2.65 17.02 13.07
C GLU A 35 -2.52 16.27 11.72
N PRO A 36 -2.59 16.93 10.54
CA PRO A 36 -2.34 16.28 9.26
C PRO A 36 -0.97 15.59 9.20
N ALA A 37 0.07 16.19 9.76
CA ALA A 37 1.39 15.58 9.80
C ALA A 37 1.44 14.32 10.69
N ALA A 38 0.72 14.33 11.82
CA ALA A 38 0.60 13.15 12.68
C ALA A 38 -0.18 12.03 12.00
N GLN A 39 -1.28 12.35 11.31
CA GLN A 39 -2.06 11.40 10.53
C GLN A 39 -1.24 10.77 9.40
N ALA A 40 -0.48 11.56 8.65
CA ALA A 40 0.39 11.04 7.59
C ALA A 40 1.41 10.03 8.13
N ARG A 41 2.03 10.32 9.29
CA ARG A 41 2.97 9.39 9.94
C ARG A 41 2.29 8.08 10.37
N ALA A 42 1.10 8.18 10.96
CA ALA A 42 0.35 7.02 11.41
C ALA A 42 -0.02 6.11 10.23
N VAL A 43 -0.62 6.67 9.18
CA VAL A 43 -0.99 5.93 7.96
C VAL A 43 0.23 5.25 7.33
N ALA A 44 1.36 5.98 7.20
CA ALA A 44 2.58 5.41 6.64
C ALA A 44 3.14 4.26 7.50
N GLY A 45 3.11 4.42 8.82
CA GLY A 45 3.58 3.40 9.76
C GLY A 45 2.73 2.13 9.75
N ASP A 46 1.42 2.29 9.67
CA ASP A 46 0.46 1.18 9.59
C ASP A 46 0.61 0.43 8.26
N LEU A 47 0.69 1.15 7.16
CA LEU A 47 0.81 0.55 5.82
C LEU A 47 2.09 -0.27 5.68
N LEU A 48 3.22 0.22 6.22
CA LEU A 48 4.50 -0.52 6.23
C LEU A 48 4.39 -1.88 6.92
N LYS A 49 3.64 -1.95 8.02
CA LYS A 49 3.43 -3.20 8.75
C LYS A 49 2.44 -4.10 8.04
N PHE A 50 1.33 -3.52 7.59
CA PHE A 50 0.23 -4.26 6.98
C PHE A 50 0.65 -4.93 5.66
N PHE A 51 1.32 -4.21 4.78
CA PHE A 51 1.64 -4.73 3.46
C PHE A 51 2.54 -5.97 3.53
N ASP A 52 3.63 -5.91 4.30
CA ASP A 52 4.55 -7.04 4.42
C ASP A 52 3.95 -8.21 5.23
N ALA A 53 3.14 -7.93 6.24
CA ALA A 53 2.58 -8.96 7.12
C ALA A 53 1.28 -9.59 6.58
N VAL A 54 0.53 -8.88 5.74
CA VAL A 54 -0.78 -9.32 5.26
C VAL A 54 -0.78 -9.52 3.75
N VAL A 55 -0.48 -8.47 2.96
CA VAL A 55 -0.63 -8.54 1.50
C VAL A 55 0.30 -9.56 0.87
N ARG A 56 1.59 -9.58 1.24
CA ARG A 56 2.55 -10.56 0.70
C ARG A 56 2.25 -11.99 1.15
N VAL A 57 1.72 -12.14 2.36
CA VAL A 57 1.32 -13.48 2.84
C VAL A 57 0.09 -13.97 2.08
N HIS A 58 -0.90 -13.09 1.86
CA HIS A 58 -2.10 -13.37 1.07
C HIS A 58 -1.74 -13.80 -0.36
N HIS A 59 -0.94 -13.04 -1.10
CA HIS A 59 -0.46 -13.43 -2.42
C HIS A 59 0.26 -14.80 -2.41
N ALA A 60 1.08 -15.04 -1.39
CA ALA A 60 1.79 -16.31 -1.26
C ALA A 60 0.84 -17.49 -1.01
N GLU A 61 -0.22 -17.31 -0.23
CA GLU A 61 -1.24 -18.33 0.01
C GLU A 61 -2.05 -18.65 -1.24
N GLU A 62 -2.41 -17.63 -2.01
CA GLU A 62 -3.06 -17.84 -3.31
C GLU A 62 -2.19 -18.63 -4.27
N GLU A 63 -0.95 -18.25 -4.45
CA GLU A 63 -0.02 -18.91 -5.37
C GLU A 63 0.39 -20.31 -4.93
N GLN A 64 0.47 -20.56 -3.63
CA GLN A 64 0.93 -21.85 -3.09
C GLN A 64 -0.20 -22.82 -2.80
N ASP A 65 -1.39 -22.34 -2.48
CA ASP A 65 -2.51 -23.18 -2.07
C ASP A 65 -3.73 -23.05 -2.99
N LEU A 66 -4.30 -21.85 -3.12
CA LEU A 66 -5.55 -21.64 -3.85
C LEU A 66 -5.41 -21.93 -5.35
N PHE A 67 -4.48 -21.26 -6.03
CA PHE A 67 -4.30 -21.41 -7.48
C PHE A 67 -4.00 -22.83 -7.89
N PRO A 68 -3.06 -23.55 -7.24
CA PRO A 68 -2.83 -24.96 -7.55
C PRO A 68 -4.03 -25.87 -7.25
N ALA A 69 -4.79 -25.59 -6.19
CA ALA A 69 -5.98 -26.39 -5.86
C ALA A 69 -7.05 -26.26 -6.94
N VAL A 70 -7.35 -25.03 -7.37
CA VAL A 70 -8.33 -24.75 -8.43
C VAL A 70 -7.87 -25.37 -9.76
N LEU A 71 -6.61 -25.17 -10.14
CA LEU A 71 -6.05 -25.69 -11.39
C LEU A 71 -6.08 -27.22 -11.46
N ARG A 72 -5.76 -27.91 -10.36
CA ARG A 72 -5.84 -29.39 -10.28
C ARG A 72 -7.26 -29.90 -10.38
N SER A 73 -8.23 -29.16 -9.83
CA SER A 73 -9.65 -29.54 -9.78
C SER A 73 -10.42 -29.15 -11.04
N ALA A 74 -9.88 -28.29 -11.88
CA ALA A 74 -10.48 -27.87 -13.14
C ALA A 74 -10.55 -29.03 -14.13
N ALA A 75 -11.70 -29.15 -14.86
CA ALA A 75 -11.88 -30.13 -15.88
C ALA A 75 -10.84 -29.97 -17.01
N PRO A 76 -10.33 -31.08 -17.59
CA PRO A 76 -9.38 -30.99 -18.68
C PRO A 76 -9.98 -30.25 -19.89
N GLY A 77 -9.16 -29.55 -20.66
CA GLY A 77 -9.55 -28.78 -21.83
C GLY A 77 -9.80 -27.30 -21.52
N GLU A 78 -10.90 -26.75 -22.00
CA GLU A 78 -11.16 -25.30 -21.97
C GLU A 78 -11.21 -24.69 -20.55
N GLU A 79 -11.82 -25.39 -19.61
CA GLU A 79 -11.91 -24.90 -18.24
C GLU A 79 -10.53 -24.76 -17.60
N ARG A 80 -9.68 -25.79 -17.74
CA ARG A 80 -8.31 -25.75 -17.21
C ARG A 80 -7.46 -24.69 -17.90
N ALA A 81 -7.65 -24.50 -19.21
CA ALA A 81 -6.96 -23.45 -19.94
C ALA A 81 -7.40 -22.05 -19.48
N LEU A 82 -8.71 -21.86 -19.25
CA LEU A 82 -9.25 -20.61 -18.70
C LEU A 82 -8.68 -20.31 -17.31
N VAL A 83 -8.73 -21.28 -16.40
CA VAL A 83 -8.18 -21.15 -15.05
C VAL A 83 -6.69 -20.82 -15.10
N GLY A 84 -5.92 -21.50 -15.96
CA GLY A 84 -4.50 -21.22 -16.15
C GLY A 84 -4.24 -19.77 -16.57
N ALA A 85 -4.98 -19.28 -17.56
CA ALA A 85 -4.84 -17.89 -18.03
C ALA A 85 -5.20 -16.85 -16.94
N MET A 86 -6.20 -17.16 -16.10
CA MET A 86 -6.55 -16.29 -14.96
C MET A 86 -5.46 -16.28 -13.90
N ILE A 87 -4.89 -17.43 -13.57
CA ILE A 87 -3.78 -17.56 -12.62
C ILE A 87 -2.53 -16.80 -13.12
N ASP A 88 -2.18 -16.97 -14.40
CA ASP A 88 -1.05 -16.25 -15.00
C ASP A 88 -1.22 -14.73 -14.88
N ARG A 89 -2.44 -14.25 -15.13
CA ARG A 89 -2.78 -12.83 -14.97
C ARG A 89 -2.65 -12.38 -13.53
N LEU A 90 -3.30 -13.06 -12.57
CA LEU A 90 -3.27 -12.68 -11.16
C LEU A 90 -1.84 -12.70 -10.60
N THR A 91 -1.06 -13.72 -10.96
CA THR A 91 0.35 -13.80 -10.56
C THR A 91 1.17 -12.63 -11.12
N ALA A 92 0.94 -12.21 -12.36
CA ALA A 92 1.60 -11.05 -12.94
C ALA A 92 1.18 -9.74 -12.23
N GLU A 93 -0.10 -9.61 -11.85
CA GLU A 93 -0.60 -8.47 -11.10
C GLU A 93 0.01 -8.42 -9.67
N HIS A 94 0.19 -9.56 -8.98
CA HIS A 94 0.93 -9.63 -7.70
C HIS A 94 2.34 -9.06 -7.85
N ARG A 95 3.08 -9.49 -8.87
CA ARG A 95 4.47 -8.98 -9.10
C ARG A 95 4.48 -7.48 -9.35
N ALA A 96 3.54 -6.97 -10.15
CA ALA A 96 3.44 -5.53 -10.42
C ALA A 96 3.15 -4.73 -9.14
N VAL A 97 2.22 -5.19 -8.31
CA VAL A 97 1.88 -4.57 -7.02
C VAL A 97 3.08 -4.60 -6.06
N GLU A 98 3.77 -5.73 -5.96
CA GLU A 98 4.94 -5.90 -5.10
C GLU A 98 6.13 -5.04 -5.54
N GLU A 99 6.34 -4.88 -6.85
CA GLU A 99 7.37 -3.99 -7.40
C GLU A 99 7.10 -2.52 -7.07
N ILE A 100 5.85 -2.06 -7.21
CA ILE A 100 5.45 -0.71 -6.81
C ILE A 100 5.70 -0.53 -5.31
N TRP A 101 5.28 -1.50 -4.50
CA TRP A 101 5.48 -1.48 -3.06
C TRP A 101 6.96 -1.36 -2.67
N ASP A 102 7.83 -2.14 -3.29
CA ASP A 102 9.26 -2.13 -2.99
C ASP A 102 9.91 -0.77 -3.29
N ARG A 103 9.46 -0.07 -4.35
CA ARG A 103 9.91 1.31 -4.62
C ARG A 103 9.43 2.30 -3.56
N MET A 104 8.21 2.09 -3.05
CA MET A 104 7.58 2.99 -2.07
C MET A 104 8.10 2.82 -0.64
N LYS A 105 8.64 1.65 -0.27
CA LYS A 105 9.05 1.33 1.11
C LYS A 105 9.97 2.39 1.73
N SER A 106 11.00 2.80 1.01
CA SER A 106 11.97 3.77 1.54
C SER A 106 11.38 5.17 1.75
N PRO A 107 10.72 5.80 0.75
CA PRO A 107 10.05 7.08 0.96
C PRO A 107 8.92 6.99 2.01
N LEU A 108 8.14 5.91 2.04
CA LEU A 108 7.08 5.74 3.03
C LEU A 108 7.64 5.65 4.46
N LYS A 109 8.78 4.98 4.65
CA LYS A 109 9.48 4.94 5.94
C LYS A 109 9.92 6.34 6.39
N ARG A 110 10.39 7.18 5.46
CA ARG A 110 10.73 8.58 5.77
C ARG A 110 9.51 9.36 6.26
N VAL A 111 8.34 9.19 5.61
CA VAL A 111 7.08 9.80 6.08
C VAL A 111 6.71 9.31 7.48
N ALA A 112 6.77 8.00 7.73
CA ALA A 112 6.49 7.42 9.05
C ALA A 112 7.40 7.97 10.17
N GLU A 113 8.64 8.30 9.82
CA GLU A 113 9.63 8.91 10.72
C GLU A 113 9.51 10.46 10.81
N GLY A 114 8.53 11.06 10.15
CA GLY A 114 8.34 12.51 10.11
C GLY A 114 9.40 13.25 9.28
N ARG A 115 10.04 12.57 8.35
CA ARG A 115 11.03 13.12 7.43
C ARG A 115 10.43 13.40 6.05
N ASP A 116 10.98 14.38 5.36
CA ASP A 116 10.62 14.69 3.99
C ASP A 116 11.00 13.52 3.04
N VAL A 117 10.17 13.27 2.02
CA VAL A 117 10.45 12.30 0.94
C VAL A 117 11.56 12.77 -0.01
N GLY A 118 11.99 14.02 0.10
CA GLY A 118 13.09 14.60 -0.67
C GLY A 118 12.69 14.89 -2.13
N SER A 119 13.67 14.81 -3.03
CA SER A 119 13.48 15.10 -4.47
C SER A 119 12.57 14.10 -5.21
N HIS A 120 12.20 12.99 -4.58
CA HIS A 120 11.37 11.93 -5.17
C HIS A 120 9.87 12.05 -4.85
N GLY A 121 9.41 13.22 -4.39
CA GLY A 121 8.01 13.41 -3.97
C GLY A 121 6.99 13.18 -5.09
N GLU A 122 7.29 13.59 -6.33
CA GLU A 122 6.40 13.37 -7.48
C GLU A 122 6.32 11.91 -7.88
N GLU A 123 7.45 11.20 -7.91
CA GLU A 123 7.53 9.76 -8.18
C GLU A 123 6.80 8.96 -7.09
N PHE A 124 7.01 9.30 -5.83
CA PHE A 124 6.31 8.68 -4.71
C PHE A 124 4.80 8.88 -4.78
N ASN A 125 4.33 10.08 -5.14
CA ASN A 125 2.90 10.35 -5.32
C ASN A 125 2.31 9.60 -6.54
N ALA A 126 3.10 9.37 -7.58
CA ALA A 126 2.70 8.54 -8.71
C ALA A 126 2.58 7.06 -8.29
N ASP A 127 3.61 6.51 -7.65
CA ASP A 127 3.61 5.13 -7.14
C ASP A 127 2.45 4.87 -6.15
N LEU A 128 2.09 5.85 -5.29
CA LEU A 128 0.90 5.75 -4.42
C LEU A 128 -0.40 5.56 -5.21
N ARG A 129 -0.59 6.36 -6.25
CA ARG A 129 -1.80 6.25 -7.10
C ARG A 129 -1.81 4.94 -7.88
N ASP A 130 -0.67 4.55 -8.39
CA ASP A 130 -0.50 3.33 -9.17
C ASP A 130 -0.74 2.09 -8.30
N LEU A 131 -0.19 2.06 -7.07
CA LEU A 131 -0.44 0.98 -6.11
C LEU A 131 -1.94 0.82 -5.81
N VAL A 132 -2.62 1.94 -5.48
CA VAL A 132 -4.06 1.91 -5.16
C VAL A 132 -4.88 1.43 -6.36
N THR A 133 -4.53 1.89 -7.57
CA THR A 133 -5.24 1.53 -8.80
C THR A 133 -4.99 0.07 -9.16
N ALA A 134 -3.75 -0.37 -9.12
CA ALA A 134 -3.36 -1.75 -9.44
C ALA A 134 -4.01 -2.75 -8.46
N TYR A 135 -3.91 -2.51 -7.16
CA TYR A 135 -4.47 -3.41 -6.16
C TYR A 135 -6.00 -3.48 -6.22
N ARG A 136 -6.68 -2.34 -6.42
CA ARG A 136 -8.14 -2.33 -6.58
C ARG A 136 -8.59 -3.06 -7.85
N GLY A 137 -7.86 -2.91 -8.94
CA GLY A 137 -8.13 -3.63 -10.19
C GLY A 137 -7.94 -5.13 -10.05
N HIS A 138 -6.86 -5.53 -9.39
CA HIS A 138 -6.55 -6.91 -9.05
C HIS A 138 -7.66 -7.55 -8.19
N ALA A 139 -7.96 -6.95 -7.04
CA ALA A 139 -8.99 -7.47 -6.14
C ALA A 139 -10.39 -7.52 -6.81
N ALA A 140 -10.75 -6.50 -7.59
CA ALA A 140 -12.02 -6.50 -8.32
C ALA A 140 -12.11 -7.63 -9.36
N TYR A 141 -11.00 -7.92 -10.05
CA TYR A 141 -10.97 -9.03 -11.01
C TYR A 141 -11.08 -10.39 -10.30
N GLU A 142 -10.35 -10.54 -9.22
CA GLU A 142 -10.39 -11.76 -8.41
C GLU A 142 -11.78 -12.03 -7.85
N GLU A 143 -12.39 -11.09 -7.17
CA GLU A 143 -13.72 -11.17 -6.58
C GLU A 143 -14.84 -11.41 -7.62
N THR A 144 -14.69 -10.81 -8.80
CA THR A 144 -15.75 -10.88 -9.83
C THR A 144 -15.64 -12.10 -10.72
N HIS A 145 -14.42 -12.61 -10.94
CA HIS A 145 -14.19 -13.65 -11.95
C HIS A 145 -13.55 -14.92 -11.39
N PHE A 146 -12.44 -14.78 -10.65
CA PHE A 146 -11.64 -15.93 -10.22
C PHE A 146 -12.28 -16.67 -9.04
N LEU A 147 -12.65 -15.97 -7.96
CA LEU A 147 -13.23 -16.59 -6.77
C LEU A 147 -14.57 -17.31 -7.05
N PRO A 148 -15.53 -16.72 -7.81
CA PRO A 148 -16.76 -17.44 -8.13
C PRO A 148 -16.54 -18.69 -9.00
N LEU A 149 -15.58 -18.63 -9.92
CA LEU A 149 -15.19 -19.81 -10.71
C LEU A 149 -14.50 -20.86 -9.83
N SER A 150 -13.62 -20.44 -8.93
CA SER A 150 -12.92 -21.30 -7.98
C SER A 150 -13.88 -22.03 -7.05
N GLU A 151 -14.86 -21.33 -6.49
CA GLU A 151 -15.92 -21.90 -5.67
C GLU A 151 -16.70 -22.97 -6.43
N LYS A 152 -17.10 -22.70 -7.68
CA LYS A 152 -17.79 -23.66 -8.53
C LYS A 152 -16.95 -24.88 -8.83
N ILE A 153 -15.65 -24.74 -9.07
CA ILE A 153 -14.74 -25.84 -9.40
C ILE A 153 -14.47 -26.70 -8.18
N LEU A 154 -14.07 -26.09 -7.06
CA LEU A 154 -13.73 -26.79 -5.82
C LEU A 154 -14.97 -27.41 -5.16
N GLY A 155 -16.13 -26.76 -5.25
CA GLY A 155 -17.40 -27.27 -4.72
C GLY A 155 -17.96 -28.50 -5.42
N ARG A 156 -17.36 -28.98 -6.53
CA ARG A 156 -17.72 -30.26 -7.14
C ARG A 156 -17.29 -31.48 -6.32
N ASN A 157 -16.35 -31.28 -5.41
CA ASN A 157 -15.83 -32.34 -4.55
C ASN A 157 -15.50 -31.78 -3.16
N ASP A 158 -16.27 -32.16 -2.15
CA ASP A 158 -16.12 -31.70 -0.78
C ASP A 158 -14.70 -31.91 -0.21
N ASN A 159 -14.00 -32.94 -0.67
CA ASN A 159 -12.62 -33.20 -0.26
C ASN A 159 -11.64 -32.10 -0.77
N HIS A 160 -11.88 -31.50 -1.92
CA HIS A 160 -11.03 -30.44 -2.46
C HIS A 160 -11.14 -29.17 -1.63
N MET A 161 -12.38 -28.79 -1.28
CA MET A 161 -12.64 -27.62 -0.43
C MET A 161 -12.10 -27.85 0.99
N ALA A 162 -12.30 -29.04 1.55
CA ALA A 162 -11.77 -29.39 2.88
C ALA A 162 -10.23 -29.39 2.92
N ALA A 163 -9.58 -29.89 1.87
CA ALA A 163 -8.12 -29.89 1.77
C ALA A 163 -7.54 -28.46 1.69
N LEU A 164 -8.18 -27.57 0.91
CA LEU A 164 -7.79 -26.15 0.87
C LEU A 164 -7.98 -25.50 2.23
N GLY A 165 -9.15 -25.70 2.88
CA GLY A 165 -9.43 -25.15 4.20
C GLY A 165 -8.42 -25.63 5.27
N LEU A 166 -8.00 -26.88 5.21
CA LEU A 166 -6.97 -27.40 6.13
C LEU A 166 -5.59 -26.75 5.87
N SER A 167 -5.20 -26.58 4.61
CA SER A 167 -3.93 -25.94 4.23
C SER A 167 -3.85 -24.50 4.78
N LEU A 168 -4.89 -23.71 4.53
CA LEU A 168 -5.00 -22.34 5.02
C LEU A 168 -5.02 -22.30 6.56
N HIS A 169 -5.79 -23.18 7.21
CA HIS A 169 -5.84 -23.24 8.68
C HIS A 169 -4.46 -23.49 9.31
N LEU A 170 -3.69 -24.41 8.76
CA LEU A 170 -2.35 -24.73 9.27
C LEU A 170 -1.37 -23.54 9.15
N ARG A 171 -1.51 -22.71 8.13
CA ARG A 171 -0.72 -21.47 7.95
C ARG A 171 -1.16 -20.38 8.92
N HIS A 172 -2.48 -20.14 9.02
CA HIS A 172 -3.04 -19.11 9.91
C HIS A 172 -2.83 -19.37 11.39
N ALA A 173 -2.66 -20.62 11.79
CA ALA A 173 -2.28 -20.96 13.17
C ALA A 173 -0.92 -20.36 13.57
N GLN A 174 -0.12 -19.90 12.61
CA GLN A 174 1.18 -19.26 12.81
C GLN A 174 1.18 -17.76 12.48
N ALA A 175 0.06 -17.19 12.03
CA ALA A 175 -0.02 -15.80 11.60
C ALA A 175 -0.16 -14.81 12.77
N PRO A 176 0.40 -13.59 12.67
CA PRO A 176 0.21 -12.57 13.71
C PRO A 176 -1.24 -12.10 13.80
N ALA A 177 -1.67 -11.73 15.02
CA ALA A 177 -3.01 -11.22 15.26
C ALA A 177 -3.29 -9.96 14.41
N GLY A 178 -4.36 -9.97 13.61
CA GLY A 178 -4.75 -8.87 12.73
C GLY A 178 -4.94 -9.27 11.25
N TYR A 179 -4.80 -10.56 10.94
CA TYR A 179 -4.98 -11.10 9.59
C TYR A 179 -6.46 -11.33 9.22
N LEU A 180 -7.38 -11.30 10.18
CA LEU A 180 -8.83 -11.45 9.97
C LEU A 180 -9.58 -10.22 10.46
#